data_d33735ef5a4d53af4268ccb7b87dc4dd
#
_entry.id   d33735ef5a4d53af4268ccb7b87dc4dd
#
_cell.length_a   1.000
_cell.length_b   1.000
_cell.length_c   1.000
_cell.angle_alpha   90.00
_cell.angle_beta   90.00
_cell.angle_gamma   90.00
#
_symmetry.space_group_name_H-M   'P 1'
#
loop_
_entity.id
_entity.type
_entity.pdbx_description
1 polymer ?
#
loop_
_entity_poly.entity_id
_entity_poly.type
_entity_poly.pdbx_seq_one_letter_code
_entity_poly.pdbx_strand_id
1 'polypeptide(L)'
;MPDRQMNPPAAHDAWRLALPQQVLAWLPLSLFFPLGVMYGGILLFYISLIVSGRYAEKWQNVRASPMLLPILALSAMTLVIGLFQDRHAGEFWPGFLHYQTYLFLLPFLSVGAGAWQKKAQKIFFAGAVYAATLYYLSALQWLPNIKLFRSYTIYEGNKSILFGILLALAAGWMLHAWRWQKDHVAWRAAALLYVVTALLLLAKTRTASLIFILLCLVIVFRQFSFTWRKLLALFILLLMVAASMNYIAGLPAPATCLVNAMRDAQMKSTDIMLTRGVCTVHQIRDFSQGKQIAEDGMRLEIYKNTIELIAEKPWAGHGIGNWMPLYQAKAKDMMSGTMTTPHNDYLLYCTELGIFGLLVLLWIWCKQLLIARQMQSGVHDERAMLLSLLGMTMMVGGMFNAVLRDGVFGMAFMILLAIPLAGVKKL
;
A
#
# COMPACT_ATOMS: atom_id res chain seq x y z
N MET A 1 4.35 32.04 -34.14
CA MET A 1 4.10 30.81 -34.91
C MET A 1 2.60 30.59 -34.91
N PRO A 2 1.93 30.53 -36.03
CA PRO A 2 0.47 30.39 -36.09
C PRO A 2 0.06 29.05 -35.53
N ASP A 3 -1.02 29.07 -34.72
CA ASP A 3 -1.70 27.90 -34.19
C ASP A 3 -2.05 26.93 -35.32
N ARG A 4 -1.35 25.82 -35.41
CA ARG A 4 -1.82 24.70 -36.24
C ARG A 4 -3.10 24.19 -35.55
N GLN A 5 -4.25 24.59 -36.04
CA GLN A 5 -5.51 23.91 -35.80
C GLN A 5 -5.33 22.44 -36.19
N MET A 6 -5.10 21.57 -35.19
CA MET A 6 -5.08 20.13 -35.38
C MET A 6 -6.49 19.73 -35.83
N ASN A 7 -6.65 19.26 -37.04
CA ASN A 7 -7.88 18.63 -37.47
C ASN A 7 -8.29 17.54 -36.47
N PRO A 8 -9.57 17.44 -36.11
CA PRO A 8 -10.04 16.36 -35.24
C PRO A 8 -9.63 15.02 -35.87
N PRO A 9 -9.12 14.07 -35.04
CA PRO A 9 -8.71 12.77 -35.55
C PRO A 9 -9.88 12.08 -36.25
N ALA A 10 -9.60 11.43 -37.40
CA ALA A 10 -10.59 10.62 -38.10
C ALA A 10 -11.24 9.63 -37.11
N ALA A 11 -12.53 9.38 -37.23
CA ALA A 11 -13.28 8.49 -36.32
C ALA A 11 -12.60 7.12 -36.11
N HIS A 12 -11.87 6.65 -37.13
CA HIS A 12 -11.08 5.42 -37.09
C HIS A 12 -9.89 5.48 -36.12
N ASP A 13 -9.35 6.65 -35.77
CA ASP A 13 -8.22 6.79 -34.86
C ASP A 13 -8.67 7.10 -33.42
N ALA A 14 -9.90 7.55 -33.24
CA ALA A 14 -10.40 7.96 -31.92
C ALA A 14 -10.38 6.82 -30.88
N TRP A 15 -10.74 5.59 -31.27
CA TRP A 15 -10.71 4.42 -30.38
C TRP A 15 -9.29 4.05 -29.95
N ARG A 16 -8.33 4.09 -30.88
CA ARG A 16 -6.91 3.79 -30.61
C ARG A 16 -6.34 4.72 -29.56
N LEU A 17 -6.67 5.99 -29.67
CA LEU A 17 -6.23 7.03 -28.73
C LEU A 17 -6.86 6.88 -27.34
N ALA A 18 -8.11 6.41 -27.28
CA ALA A 18 -8.80 6.17 -26.02
C ALA A 18 -8.39 4.85 -25.33
N LEU A 19 -7.78 3.92 -26.07
CA LEU A 19 -7.50 2.56 -25.60
C LEU A 19 -6.68 2.52 -24.29
N PRO A 20 -5.55 3.24 -24.12
CA PRO A 20 -4.79 3.24 -22.87
C PRO A 20 -5.60 3.73 -21.68
N GLN A 21 -6.45 4.76 -21.90
CA GLN A 21 -7.34 5.29 -20.86
C GLN A 21 -8.39 4.25 -20.44
N GLN A 22 -8.96 3.52 -21.39
CA GLN A 22 -9.93 2.47 -21.09
C GLN A 22 -9.29 1.32 -20.33
N VAL A 23 -8.12 0.82 -20.75
CA VAL A 23 -7.41 -0.24 -20.05
C VAL A 23 -7.05 0.22 -18.64
N LEU A 24 -6.49 1.42 -18.48
CA LEU A 24 -6.11 1.96 -17.18
C LEU A 24 -7.32 2.15 -16.25
N ALA A 25 -8.49 2.49 -16.81
CA ALA A 25 -9.72 2.59 -16.03
C ALA A 25 -10.17 1.26 -15.44
N TRP A 26 -9.88 0.13 -16.10
CA TRP A 26 -10.26 -1.21 -15.63
C TRP A 26 -9.19 -1.88 -14.75
N LEU A 27 -7.95 -1.43 -14.80
CA LEU A 27 -6.87 -2.00 -14.00
C LEU A 27 -7.15 -2.09 -12.49
N PRO A 28 -7.82 -1.11 -11.82
CA PRO A 28 -8.12 -1.21 -10.41
C PRO A 28 -8.97 -2.43 -10.01
N LEU A 29 -9.79 -2.95 -10.93
CA LEU A 29 -10.54 -4.19 -10.67
C LEU A 29 -9.61 -5.40 -10.54
N SER A 30 -8.57 -5.47 -11.36
CA SER A 30 -7.63 -6.59 -11.38
C SER A 30 -6.87 -6.79 -10.07
N LEU A 31 -6.82 -5.75 -9.22
CA LEU A 31 -6.16 -5.81 -7.91
C LEU A 31 -6.82 -6.78 -6.93
N PHE A 32 -8.10 -7.09 -7.14
CA PHE A 32 -8.89 -8.01 -6.31
C PHE A 32 -8.91 -9.45 -6.86
N PHE A 33 -8.11 -9.74 -7.89
CA PHE A 33 -8.00 -11.04 -8.54
C PHE A 33 -6.60 -11.66 -8.33
N PRO A 34 -6.40 -12.92 -8.72
CA PRO A 34 -5.06 -13.52 -8.72
C PRO A 34 -4.06 -12.71 -9.52
N LEU A 35 -2.78 -12.76 -9.12
CA LEU A 35 -1.68 -11.97 -9.66
C LEU A 35 -1.59 -11.96 -11.19
N GLY A 36 -1.86 -13.11 -11.82
CA GLY A 36 -1.85 -13.21 -13.28
C GLY A 36 -2.81 -12.26 -13.97
N VAL A 37 -3.97 -11.96 -13.37
CA VAL A 37 -4.95 -11.00 -13.92
C VAL A 37 -4.39 -9.58 -13.87
N MET A 38 -3.77 -9.19 -12.76
CA MET A 38 -3.13 -7.88 -12.63
C MET A 38 -1.99 -7.70 -13.65
N TYR A 39 -1.07 -8.66 -13.72
CA TYR A 39 0.05 -8.59 -14.67
C TYR A 39 -0.42 -8.66 -16.12
N GLY A 40 -1.44 -9.48 -16.42
CA GLY A 40 -2.09 -9.51 -17.74
C GLY A 40 -2.71 -8.15 -18.12
N GLY A 41 -3.37 -7.50 -17.17
CA GLY A 41 -3.91 -6.16 -17.33
C GLY A 41 -2.83 -5.11 -17.58
N ILE A 42 -1.70 -5.19 -16.86
CA ILE A 42 -0.54 -4.30 -17.06
C ILE A 42 0.08 -4.53 -18.45
N LEU A 43 0.25 -5.78 -18.87
CA LEU A 43 0.73 -6.10 -20.21
C LEU A 43 -0.19 -5.52 -21.28
N LEU A 44 -1.50 -5.70 -21.14
CA LEU A 44 -2.50 -5.13 -22.04
C LEU A 44 -2.41 -3.60 -22.07
N PHE A 45 -2.15 -2.97 -20.93
CA PHE A 45 -1.92 -1.52 -20.87
C PHE A 45 -0.69 -1.11 -21.69
N TYR A 46 0.45 -1.80 -21.55
CA TYR A 46 1.65 -1.50 -22.35
C TYR A 46 1.41 -1.69 -23.86
N ILE A 47 0.73 -2.78 -24.24
CA ILE A 47 0.33 -2.99 -25.64
C ILE A 47 -0.54 -1.82 -26.11
N SER A 48 -1.51 -1.39 -25.31
CA SER A 48 -2.38 -0.27 -25.65
C SER A 48 -1.61 1.06 -25.81
N LEU A 49 -0.57 1.29 -25.00
CA LEU A 49 0.31 2.45 -25.13
C LEU A 49 1.07 2.43 -26.47
N ILE A 50 1.55 1.26 -26.89
CA ILE A 50 2.26 1.10 -28.17
C ILE A 50 1.29 1.36 -29.33
N VAL A 51 0.12 0.70 -29.32
CA VAL A 51 -0.90 0.80 -30.37
C VAL A 51 -1.44 2.22 -30.52
N SER A 52 -1.58 2.97 -29.43
CA SER A 52 -2.13 4.33 -29.48
C SER A 52 -1.18 5.39 -30.06
N GLY A 53 0.12 5.11 -30.20
CA GLY A 53 1.09 6.08 -30.74
C GLY A 53 1.23 7.35 -29.86
N ARG A 54 1.38 8.52 -30.50
CA ARG A 54 1.51 9.85 -29.87
C ARG A 54 2.57 9.92 -28.76
N TYR A 55 3.74 9.33 -29.00
CA TYR A 55 4.79 9.23 -27.99
C TYR A 55 5.31 10.58 -27.49
N ALA A 56 5.33 11.61 -28.36
CA ALA A 56 5.74 12.96 -27.98
C ALA A 56 4.79 13.56 -26.93
N GLU A 57 3.47 13.43 -27.09
CA GLU A 57 2.47 13.89 -26.12
C GLU A 57 2.59 13.12 -24.82
N LYS A 58 2.72 11.80 -24.88
CA LYS A 58 2.93 10.95 -23.70
C LYS A 58 4.17 11.34 -22.93
N TRP A 59 5.27 11.59 -23.64
CA TRP A 59 6.51 12.07 -23.03
C TRP A 59 6.34 13.44 -22.38
N GLN A 60 5.61 14.36 -23.03
CA GLN A 60 5.29 15.67 -22.43
C GLN A 60 4.50 15.52 -21.14
N ASN A 61 3.50 14.62 -21.07
CA ASN A 61 2.75 14.34 -19.86
C ASN A 61 3.66 13.83 -18.73
N VAL A 62 4.56 12.89 -19.02
CA VAL A 62 5.53 12.38 -18.04
C VAL A 62 6.47 13.51 -17.59
N ARG A 63 7.02 14.28 -18.52
CA ARG A 63 7.97 15.35 -18.23
C ARG A 63 7.34 16.50 -17.41
N ALA A 64 6.06 16.75 -17.61
CA ALA A 64 5.30 17.74 -16.85
C ALA A 64 4.95 17.28 -15.45
N SER A 65 5.05 15.97 -15.16
CA SER A 65 4.69 15.42 -13.84
C SER A 65 5.64 15.91 -12.74
N PRO A 66 5.11 16.39 -11.60
CA PRO A 66 5.93 16.77 -10.45
C PRO A 66 6.60 15.57 -9.77
N MET A 67 6.17 14.33 -10.07
CA MET A 67 6.74 13.11 -9.51
C MET A 67 7.96 12.60 -10.28
N LEU A 68 8.23 13.12 -11.50
CA LEU A 68 9.33 12.61 -12.34
C LEU A 68 10.69 12.70 -11.63
N LEU A 69 11.01 13.87 -11.07
CA LEU A 69 12.33 14.09 -10.46
C LEU A 69 12.60 13.19 -9.25
N PRO A 70 11.70 13.08 -8.24
CA PRO A 70 11.95 12.18 -7.11
C PRO A 70 12.00 10.70 -7.53
N ILE A 71 11.23 10.27 -8.53
CA ILE A 71 11.29 8.91 -9.07
C ILE A 71 12.64 8.64 -9.72
N LEU A 72 13.11 9.54 -10.60
CA LEU A 72 14.42 9.40 -11.23
C LEU A 72 15.56 9.49 -10.23
N ALA A 73 15.43 10.31 -9.17
CA ALA A 73 16.43 10.38 -8.11
C ALA A 73 16.57 9.04 -7.36
N LEU A 74 15.46 8.35 -7.05
CA LEU A 74 15.50 7.02 -6.45
C LEU A 74 16.18 6.02 -7.40
N SER A 75 15.80 6.00 -8.66
CA SER A 75 16.36 5.08 -9.65
C SER A 75 17.86 5.34 -9.90
N ALA A 76 18.26 6.60 -10.00
CA ALA A 76 19.66 6.97 -10.17
C ALA A 76 20.50 6.59 -8.95
N MET A 77 19.99 6.87 -7.75
CA MET A 77 20.68 6.50 -6.51
C MET A 77 20.84 4.99 -6.37
N THR A 78 19.80 4.21 -6.64
CA THR A 78 19.92 2.74 -6.59
C THR A 78 20.89 2.22 -7.64
N LEU A 79 20.96 2.84 -8.83
CA LEU A 79 21.95 2.50 -9.84
C LEU A 79 23.38 2.79 -9.34
N VAL A 80 23.61 3.97 -8.77
CA VAL A 80 24.93 4.36 -8.23
C VAL A 80 25.34 3.39 -7.12
N ILE A 81 24.47 3.16 -6.13
CA ILE A 81 24.76 2.23 -5.03
C ILE A 81 25.01 0.82 -5.57
N GLY A 82 24.19 0.35 -6.50
CA GLY A 82 24.37 -0.97 -7.14
C GLY A 82 25.66 -1.11 -7.94
N LEU A 83 26.27 -0.01 -8.40
CA LEU A 83 27.56 -0.04 -9.10
C LEU A 83 28.76 -0.06 -8.15
N PHE A 84 28.67 0.64 -7.02
CA PHE A 84 29.82 0.92 -6.14
C PHE A 84 29.83 0.13 -4.82
N GLN A 85 28.72 -0.52 -4.46
CA GLN A 85 28.64 -1.35 -3.25
C GLN A 85 28.76 -2.83 -3.56
N ASP A 86 29.10 -3.61 -2.53
CA ASP A 86 29.19 -5.06 -2.64
C ASP A 86 27.87 -5.68 -3.10
N ARG A 87 27.97 -6.69 -3.97
CA ARG A 87 26.82 -7.38 -4.54
C ARG A 87 26.78 -8.82 -4.08
N HIS A 88 25.68 -9.19 -3.44
CA HIS A 88 25.40 -10.60 -3.21
C HIS A 88 24.69 -11.18 -4.44
N ALA A 89 25.33 -12.12 -5.15
CA ALA A 89 24.93 -12.55 -6.50
C ALA A 89 23.45 -13.01 -6.62
N GLY A 90 22.90 -13.67 -5.60
CA GLY A 90 21.53 -14.17 -5.64
C GLY A 90 20.46 -13.11 -5.35
N GLU A 91 20.78 -12.07 -4.59
CA GLU A 91 19.80 -11.11 -4.06
C GLU A 91 19.82 -9.74 -4.74
N PHE A 92 20.89 -9.45 -5.48
CA PHE A 92 21.07 -8.13 -6.10
C PHE A 92 19.96 -7.78 -7.10
N TRP A 93 19.69 -8.65 -8.08
CA TRP A 93 18.72 -8.33 -9.13
C TRP A 93 17.28 -8.24 -8.62
N PRO A 94 16.79 -9.19 -7.79
CA PRO A 94 15.48 -9.01 -7.15
C PRO A 94 15.40 -7.72 -6.35
N GLY A 95 16.40 -7.41 -5.53
CA GLY A 95 16.46 -6.16 -4.75
C GLY A 95 16.47 -4.93 -5.64
N PHE A 96 17.30 -4.87 -6.67
CA PHE A 96 17.37 -3.75 -7.60
C PHE A 96 16.03 -3.47 -8.28
N LEU A 97 15.33 -4.51 -8.77
CA LEU A 97 14.03 -4.38 -9.42
C LEU A 97 12.95 -3.86 -8.46
N HIS A 98 13.01 -4.21 -7.17
CA HIS A 98 12.08 -3.67 -6.17
C HIS A 98 12.17 -2.15 -6.04
N TYR A 99 13.39 -1.61 -6.02
CA TYR A 99 13.60 -0.15 -5.96
C TYR A 99 13.15 0.58 -7.23
N GLN A 100 13.03 -0.12 -8.38
CA GLN A 100 12.54 0.45 -9.64
C GLN A 100 11.01 0.50 -9.73
N THR A 101 10.28 0.03 -8.72
CA THR A 101 8.81 -0.05 -8.75
C THR A 101 8.14 1.29 -9.11
N TYR A 102 8.65 2.41 -8.62
CA TYR A 102 8.12 3.74 -8.96
C TYR A 102 8.28 4.13 -10.43
N LEU A 103 9.21 3.54 -11.18
CA LEU A 103 9.32 3.79 -12.62
C LEU A 103 8.06 3.33 -13.37
N PHE A 104 7.36 2.30 -12.88
CA PHE A 104 6.11 1.83 -13.47
C PHE A 104 4.96 2.84 -13.36
N LEU A 105 5.08 3.84 -12.49
CA LEU A 105 4.11 4.93 -12.43
C LEU A 105 4.20 5.83 -13.67
N LEU A 106 5.39 6.05 -14.23
CA LEU A 106 5.59 6.98 -15.34
C LEU A 106 4.80 6.63 -16.62
N PRO A 107 4.75 5.37 -17.10
CA PRO A 107 3.88 4.96 -18.19
C PRO A 107 2.39 5.22 -17.90
N PHE A 108 1.92 5.01 -16.67
CA PHE A 108 0.54 5.32 -16.31
C PHE A 108 0.26 6.84 -16.36
N LEU A 109 1.19 7.67 -15.91
CA LEU A 109 1.07 9.12 -15.96
C LEU A 109 1.10 9.66 -17.40
N SER A 110 1.70 8.94 -18.34
CA SER A 110 1.79 9.33 -19.75
C SER A 110 0.42 9.48 -20.40
N VAL A 111 -0.59 8.80 -19.90
CA VAL A 111 -1.97 8.80 -20.42
C VAL A 111 -2.67 10.15 -20.21
N GLY A 112 -2.22 10.97 -19.26
CA GLY A 112 -2.82 12.26 -18.93
C GLY A 112 -4.15 12.16 -18.19
N ALA A 113 -4.76 13.32 -17.91
CA ALA A 113 -6.08 13.39 -17.27
C ALA A 113 -7.20 13.06 -18.26
N GLY A 114 -8.32 12.55 -17.72
CA GLY A 114 -9.52 12.26 -18.51
C GLY A 114 -10.67 11.68 -17.70
N ALA A 115 -11.78 11.43 -18.37
CA ALA A 115 -12.97 10.82 -17.77
C ALA A 115 -12.69 9.40 -17.19
N TRP A 116 -11.61 8.75 -17.65
CA TRP A 116 -11.18 7.44 -17.19
C TRP A 116 -10.93 7.41 -15.67
N GLN A 117 -10.48 8.50 -15.06
CA GLN A 117 -10.20 8.58 -13.62
C GLN A 117 -11.45 8.35 -12.76
N LYS A 118 -12.59 8.96 -13.13
CA LYS A 118 -13.88 8.70 -12.48
C LYS A 118 -14.39 7.28 -12.73
N LYS A 119 -14.14 6.74 -13.92
CA LYS A 119 -14.45 5.34 -14.23
C LYS A 119 -13.61 4.39 -13.41
N ALA A 120 -12.30 4.62 -13.29
CA ALA A 120 -11.38 3.85 -12.46
C ALA A 120 -11.81 3.83 -10.98
N GLN A 121 -12.24 4.98 -10.44
CA GLN A 121 -12.79 5.08 -9.09
C GLN A 121 -14.01 4.17 -8.90
N LYS A 122 -14.99 4.26 -9.79
CA LYS A 122 -16.20 3.43 -9.70
C LYS A 122 -15.85 1.93 -9.79
N ILE A 123 -14.94 1.58 -10.67
CA ILE A 123 -14.47 0.21 -10.87
C ILE A 123 -13.71 -0.30 -9.64
N PHE A 124 -12.88 0.54 -9.01
CA PHE A 124 -12.21 0.19 -7.76
C PHE A 124 -13.21 -0.06 -6.62
N PHE A 125 -14.26 0.76 -6.51
CA PHE A 125 -15.31 0.56 -5.51
C PHE A 125 -16.10 -0.73 -5.77
N ALA A 126 -16.44 -1.01 -7.03
CA ALA A 126 -17.08 -2.27 -7.41
C ALA A 126 -16.19 -3.48 -7.08
N GLY A 127 -14.88 -3.38 -7.32
CA GLY A 127 -13.90 -4.38 -6.93
C GLY A 127 -13.83 -4.60 -5.42
N ALA A 128 -13.91 -3.54 -4.62
CA ALA A 128 -13.95 -3.66 -3.16
C ALA A 128 -15.23 -4.35 -2.65
N VAL A 129 -16.39 -4.04 -3.24
CA VAL A 129 -17.65 -4.73 -2.94
C VAL A 129 -17.57 -6.20 -3.33
N TYR A 130 -17.03 -6.50 -4.51
CA TYR A 130 -16.78 -7.87 -4.96
C TYR A 130 -15.87 -8.64 -3.97
N ALA A 131 -14.75 -8.05 -3.56
CA ALA A 131 -13.84 -8.64 -2.58
C ALA A 131 -14.52 -8.87 -1.21
N ALA A 132 -15.32 -7.89 -0.74
CA ALA A 132 -16.12 -8.05 0.47
C ALA A 132 -17.08 -9.23 0.35
N THR A 133 -17.77 -9.38 -0.80
CA THR A 133 -18.66 -10.52 -1.06
C THR A 133 -17.92 -11.84 -0.97
N LEU A 134 -16.71 -11.93 -1.54
CA LEU A 134 -15.91 -13.16 -1.44
C LEU A 134 -15.50 -13.47 0.01
N TYR A 135 -15.20 -12.47 0.83
CA TYR A 135 -14.95 -12.68 2.26
C TYR A 135 -16.18 -13.19 3.00
N TYR A 136 -17.39 -12.68 2.71
CA TYR A 136 -18.63 -13.17 3.31
C TYR A 136 -18.93 -14.60 2.86
N LEU A 137 -18.82 -14.91 1.58
CA LEU A 137 -18.99 -16.27 1.06
C LEU A 137 -17.98 -17.24 1.67
N SER A 138 -16.75 -16.80 1.89
CA SER A 138 -15.73 -17.58 2.58
C SER A 138 -16.10 -17.85 4.04
N ALA A 139 -16.60 -16.84 4.75
CA ALA A 139 -17.04 -16.97 6.14
C ALA A 139 -18.23 -17.94 6.29
N LEU A 140 -19.11 -17.98 5.28
CA LEU A 140 -20.22 -18.92 5.20
C LEU A 140 -19.80 -20.32 4.68
N GLN A 141 -18.52 -20.53 4.36
CA GLN A 141 -17.97 -21.76 3.80
C GLN A 141 -18.59 -22.14 2.42
N TRP A 142 -19.15 -21.16 1.70
CA TRP A 142 -19.71 -21.35 0.37
C TRP A 142 -18.68 -21.18 -0.75
N LEU A 143 -17.50 -20.68 -0.42
CA LEU A 143 -16.44 -20.45 -1.40
C LEU A 143 -15.49 -21.66 -1.45
N PRO A 144 -15.28 -22.30 -2.62
CA PRO A 144 -14.37 -23.42 -2.74
C PRO A 144 -12.91 -22.96 -2.57
N ASN A 145 -12.09 -23.79 -1.92
CA ASN A 145 -10.66 -23.52 -1.75
C ASN A 145 -9.87 -23.86 -3.02
N ILE A 146 -10.07 -23.08 -4.08
CA ILE A 146 -9.34 -23.18 -5.36
C ILE A 146 -8.38 -22.00 -5.51
N LYS A 147 -7.39 -22.11 -6.40
CA LYS A 147 -6.37 -21.07 -6.63
C LYS A 147 -6.95 -19.66 -6.86
N LEU A 148 -8.14 -19.58 -7.51
CA LEU A 148 -8.82 -18.32 -7.79
C LEU A 148 -9.26 -17.57 -6.52
N PHE A 149 -9.75 -18.31 -5.51
CA PHE A 149 -10.32 -17.74 -4.28
C PHE A 149 -9.46 -17.94 -3.04
N ARG A 150 -8.30 -18.55 -3.19
CA ARG A 150 -7.45 -18.98 -2.08
C ARG A 150 -7.12 -17.84 -1.11
N SER A 151 -6.81 -16.66 -1.61
CA SER A 151 -6.47 -15.50 -0.77
C SER A 151 -7.65 -14.96 0.07
N TYR A 152 -8.88 -15.36 -0.26
CA TYR A 152 -10.09 -15.07 0.51
C TYR A 152 -10.44 -16.17 1.51
N THR A 153 -10.14 -17.44 1.18
CA THR A 153 -10.48 -18.59 2.01
C THR A 153 -9.45 -18.86 3.09
N ILE A 154 -8.17 -18.73 2.76
CA ILE A 154 -7.06 -18.92 3.69
C ILE A 154 -6.20 -17.66 3.78
N TYR A 155 -5.38 -17.57 4.83
CA TYR A 155 -4.39 -16.50 4.94
C TYR A 155 -3.15 -16.85 4.07
N GLU A 156 -2.92 -16.09 3.02
CA GLU A 156 -1.79 -16.23 2.08
C GLU A 156 -0.69 -15.18 2.30
N GLY A 157 -0.46 -14.73 3.52
CA GLY A 157 0.59 -13.73 3.81
C GLY A 157 0.34 -12.41 3.05
N ASN A 158 1.27 -12.02 2.20
CA ASN A 158 1.27 -10.73 1.52
C ASN A 158 -0.01 -10.42 0.74
N LYS A 159 -0.60 -11.39 0.04
CA LYS A 159 -1.85 -11.16 -0.70
C LYS A 159 -3.03 -10.83 0.21
N SER A 160 -3.18 -11.56 1.31
CA SER A 160 -4.26 -11.29 2.28
C SER A 160 -4.09 -9.91 2.91
N ILE A 161 -2.84 -9.50 3.17
CA ILE A 161 -2.52 -8.16 3.68
C ILE A 161 -2.88 -7.11 2.61
N LEU A 162 -2.50 -7.32 1.36
CA LEU A 162 -2.83 -6.40 0.25
C LEU A 162 -4.33 -6.20 0.13
N PHE A 163 -5.12 -7.29 0.10
CA PHE A 163 -6.57 -7.19 -0.04
C PHE A 163 -7.20 -6.42 1.15
N GLY A 164 -6.73 -6.66 2.36
CA GLY A 164 -7.15 -5.88 3.52
C GLY A 164 -6.83 -4.39 3.37
N ILE A 165 -5.62 -4.04 2.92
CA ILE A 165 -5.21 -2.65 2.67
C ILE A 165 -6.05 -2.01 1.56
N LEU A 166 -6.33 -2.72 0.47
CA LEU A 166 -7.19 -2.25 -0.61
C LEU A 166 -8.63 -2.00 -0.13
N LEU A 167 -9.18 -2.86 0.73
CA LEU A 167 -10.49 -2.63 1.36
C LEU A 167 -10.48 -1.41 2.27
N ALA A 168 -9.42 -1.24 3.09
CA ALA A 168 -9.26 -0.07 3.94
C ALA A 168 -9.21 1.24 3.14
N LEU A 169 -8.42 1.24 2.06
CA LEU A 169 -8.33 2.37 1.14
C LEU A 169 -9.66 2.65 0.43
N ALA A 170 -10.34 1.60 -0.05
CA ALA A 170 -11.63 1.74 -0.70
C ALA A 170 -12.69 2.31 0.27
N ALA A 171 -12.77 1.78 1.49
CA ALA A 171 -13.70 2.25 2.50
C ALA A 171 -13.44 3.72 2.88
N GLY A 172 -12.18 4.11 3.10
CA GLY A 172 -11.80 5.50 3.35
C GLY A 172 -12.16 6.42 2.17
N TRP A 173 -11.87 5.98 0.95
CA TRP A 173 -12.20 6.76 -0.25
C TRP A 173 -13.72 6.85 -0.49
N MET A 174 -14.49 5.76 -0.31
CA MET A 174 -15.95 5.77 -0.35
C MET A 174 -16.54 6.74 0.69
N LEU A 175 -16.03 6.68 1.93
CA LEU A 175 -16.47 7.58 3.01
C LEU A 175 -16.28 9.06 2.62
N HIS A 176 -15.16 9.40 2.00
CA HIS A 176 -14.91 10.76 1.53
C HIS A 176 -15.77 11.12 0.31
N ALA A 177 -15.81 10.29 -0.72
CA ALA A 177 -16.47 10.59 -2.00
C ALA A 177 -17.98 10.71 -1.86
N TRP A 178 -18.58 9.97 -0.92
CA TRP A 178 -20.05 9.91 -0.77
C TRP A 178 -20.63 10.83 0.30
N ARG A 179 -19.81 11.46 1.12
CA ARG A 179 -20.24 12.28 2.27
C ARG A 179 -21.20 13.41 1.93
N TRP A 180 -21.09 13.99 0.73
CA TRP A 180 -21.91 15.12 0.29
C TRP A 180 -22.98 14.76 -0.74
N GLN A 181 -23.02 13.50 -1.16
CA GLN A 181 -23.96 13.06 -2.18
C GLN A 181 -25.29 12.67 -1.53
N LYS A 182 -26.33 13.47 -1.80
CA LYS A 182 -27.67 13.24 -1.23
C LYS A 182 -28.44 12.10 -1.92
N ASP A 183 -28.08 11.75 -3.15
CA ASP A 183 -28.74 10.68 -3.90
C ASP A 183 -28.32 9.31 -3.40
N HIS A 184 -29.28 8.39 -3.28
CA HIS A 184 -29.05 7.00 -2.91
C HIS A 184 -28.25 6.79 -1.60
N VAL A 185 -28.42 7.66 -0.60
CA VAL A 185 -27.67 7.65 0.66
C VAL A 185 -27.72 6.28 1.34
N ALA A 186 -28.90 5.65 1.39
CA ALA A 186 -29.06 4.34 2.03
C ALA A 186 -28.20 3.25 1.37
N TRP A 187 -28.19 3.17 0.04
CA TRP A 187 -27.38 2.20 -0.71
C TRP A 187 -25.88 2.44 -0.54
N ARG A 188 -25.45 3.69 -0.54
CA ARG A 188 -24.02 4.04 -0.32
C ARG A 188 -23.58 3.72 1.10
N ALA A 189 -24.42 4.05 2.08
CA ALA A 189 -24.17 3.69 3.48
C ALA A 189 -24.12 2.16 3.67
N ALA A 190 -25.05 1.44 3.05
CA ALA A 190 -25.05 -0.03 3.08
C ALA A 190 -23.81 -0.63 2.43
N ALA A 191 -23.40 -0.13 1.25
CA ALA A 191 -22.17 -0.60 0.58
C ALA A 191 -20.91 -0.28 1.38
N LEU A 192 -20.82 0.93 1.97
CA LEU A 192 -19.72 1.29 2.85
C LEU A 192 -19.66 0.39 4.08
N LEU A 193 -20.79 0.20 4.76
CA LEU A 193 -20.89 -0.67 5.93
C LEU A 193 -20.52 -2.11 5.58
N TYR A 194 -20.96 -2.60 4.42
CA TYR A 194 -20.65 -3.92 3.91
C TYR A 194 -19.14 -4.13 3.71
N VAL A 195 -18.45 -3.15 3.12
CA VAL A 195 -16.99 -3.21 2.92
C VAL A 195 -16.25 -3.08 4.27
N VAL A 196 -16.70 -2.17 5.15
CA VAL A 196 -16.08 -1.97 6.47
C VAL A 196 -16.22 -3.19 7.37
N THR A 197 -17.39 -3.83 7.40
CA THR A 197 -17.58 -5.06 8.19
C THR A 197 -16.76 -6.22 7.64
N ALA A 198 -16.66 -6.37 6.32
CA ALA A 198 -15.76 -7.34 5.71
C ALA A 198 -14.29 -7.09 6.09
N LEU A 199 -13.85 -5.82 6.06
CA LEU A 199 -12.51 -5.41 6.46
C LEU A 199 -12.21 -5.74 7.93
N LEU A 200 -13.08 -5.31 8.83
CA LEU A 200 -12.82 -5.38 10.27
C LEU A 200 -13.02 -6.79 10.85
N LEU A 201 -13.97 -7.55 10.31
CA LEU A 201 -14.34 -8.86 10.88
C LEU A 201 -13.78 -10.05 10.08
N LEU A 202 -13.55 -9.92 8.77
CA LEU A 202 -13.27 -11.06 7.90
C LEU A 202 -11.90 -11.03 7.23
N ALA A 203 -11.30 -9.86 7.01
CA ALA A 203 -10.05 -9.71 6.24
C ALA A 203 -8.79 -10.23 6.95
N LYS A 204 -8.87 -10.68 8.21
CA LYS A 204 -7.79 -11.35 8.97
C LYS A 204 -6.49 -10.54 9.10
N THR A 205 -6.51 -9.21 8.89
CA THR A 205 -5.30 -8.36 8.84
C THR A 205 -5.40 -7.14 9.75
N ARG A 206 -4.65 -7.15 10.85
CA ARG A 206 -4.59 -6.03 11.83
C ARG A 206 -4.08 -4.73 11.21
N THR A 207 -3.07 -4.83 10.36
CA THR A 207 -2.47 -3.67 9.67
C THR A 207 -3.51 -2.93 8.84
N ALA A 208 -4.40 -3.63 8.14
CA ALA A 208 -5.45 -3.01 7.34
C ALA A 208 -6.49 -2.28 8.21
N SER A 209 -6.87 -2.86 9.34
CA SER A 209 -7.78 -2.20 10.30
C SER A 209 -7.15 -0.93 10.90
N LEU A 210 -5.86 -0.98 11.26
CA LEU A 210 -5.12 0.19 11.73
C LEU A 210 -5.05 1.27 10.64
N ILE A 211 -4.71 0.89 9.40
CA ILE A 211 -4.70 1.82 8.27
C ILE A 211 -6.08 2.46 8.11
N PHE A 212 -7.17 1.69 8.12
CA PHE A 212 -8.52 2.25 8.00
C PHE A 212 -8.83 3.30 9.07
N ILE A 213 -8.52 3.02 10.33
CA ILE A 213 -8.69 3.98 11.43
C ILE A 213 -7.90 5.27 11.16
N LEU A 214 -6.64 5.15 10.74
CA LEU A 214 -5.81 6.31 10.41
C LEU A 214 -6.32 7.08 9.20
N LEU A 215 -6.85 6.40 8.18
CA LEU A 215 -7.49 7.06 7.05
C LEU A 215 -8.75 7.82 7.46
N CYS A 216 -9.57 7.26 8.35
CA CYS A 216 -10.70 7.99 8.93
C CYS A 216 -10.24 9.26 9.68
N LEU A 217 -9.15 9.17 10.45
CA LEU A 217 -8.57 10.34 11.10
C LEU A 217 -8.10 11.39 10.08
N VAL A 218 -7.40 10.99 9.01
CA VAL A 218 -7.00 11.90 7.93
C VAL A 218 -8.21 12.61 7.32
N ILE A 219 -9.30 11.89 7.04
CA ILE A 219 -10.54 12.46 6.50
C ILE A 219 -11.13 13.47 7.47
N VAL A 220 -11.23 13.13 8.76
CA VAL A 220 -11.75 14.02 9.80
C VAL A 220 -10.88 15.27 9.95
N PHE A 221 -9.56 15.12 10.03
CA PHE A 221 -8.64 16.26 10.17
C PHE A 221 -8.64 17.19 8.95
N ARG A 222 -8.83 16.65 7.74
CA ARG A 222 -8.93 17.46 6.53
C ARG A 222 -10.25 18.21 6.40
N GLN A 223 -11.35 17.62 6.88
CA GLN A 223 -12.69 18.19 6.70
C GLN A 223 -13.02 19.30 7.69
N PHE A 224 -12.43 19.26 8.84
CA PHE A 224 -12.78 20.15 9.93
C PHE A 224 -11.60 21.06 10.30
N SER A 225 -11.83 22.33 10.57
CA SER A 225 -10.82 23.21 11.13
C SER A 225 -10.20 22.60 12.38
N PHE A 226 -8.90 22.82 12.57
CA PHE A 226 -8.20 22.32 13.74
C PHE A 226 -8.75 22.99 14.99
N THR A 227 -9.39 22.24 15.87
CA THR A 227 -9.97 22.75 17.12
C THR A 227 -9.37 21.97 18.29
N TRP A 228 -9.22 22.65 19.45
CA TRP A 228 -8.75 22.01 20.67
C TRP A 228 -9.58 20.79 21.09
N ARG A 229 -10.88 20.77 20.75
CA ARG A 229 -11.79 19.62 20.98
C ARG A 229 -11.34 18.36 20.26
N LYS A 230 -10.77 18.48 19.07
CA LYS A 230 -10.24 17.31 18.31
C LYS A 230 -8.92 16.81 18.89
N LEU A 231 -8.07 17.72 19.36
CA LEU A 231 -6.88 17.33 20.12
C LEU A 231 -7.27 16.57 21.39
N LEU A 232 -8.26 17.06 22.11
CA LEU A 232 -8.79 16.39 23.30
C LEU A 232 -9.37 15.03 22.96
N ALA A 233 -10.19 14.93 21.87
CA ALA A 233 -10.74 13.65 21.41
C ALA A 233 -9.64 12.66 21.01
N LEU A 234 -8.61 13.11 20.28
CA LEU A 234 -7.46 12.27 19.95
C LEU A 234 -6.70 11.84 21.19
N PHE A 235 -6.47 12.74 22.14
CA PHE A 235 -5.81 12.44 23.41
C PHE A 235 -6.59 11.41 24.22
N ILE A 236 -7.92 11.58 24.35
CA ILE A 236 -8.80 10.61 25.02
C ILE A 236 -8.73 9.25 24.31
N LEU A 237 -8.77 9.22 22.97
CA LEU A 237 -8.64 7.98 22.21
C LEU A 237 -7.31 7.29 22.49
N LEU A 238 -6.20 8.03 22.50
CA LEU A 238 -4.87 7.49 22.82
C LEU A 238 -4.79 6.96 24.25
N LEU A 239 -5.40 7.66 25.21
CA LEU A 239 -5.51 7.18 26.59
C LEU A 239 -6.33 5.90 26.70
N MET A 240 -7.46 5.81 25.98
CA MET A 240 -8.28 4.60 25.96
C MET A 240 -7.51 3.41 25.35
N VAL A 241 -6.77 3.64 24.26
CA VAL A 241 -5.92 2.61 23.67
C VAL A 241 -4.83 2.17 24.65
N ALA A 242 -4.13 3.11 25.28
CA ALA A 242 -3.08 2.80 26.25
C ALA A 242 -3.64 2.05 27.48
N ALA A 243 -4.79 2.48 28.00
CA ALA A 243 -5.48 1.80 29.10
C ALA A 243 -5.92 0.38 28.71
N SER A 244 -6.46 0.20 27.51
CA SER A 244 -6.83 -1.11 26.98
C SER A 244 -5.62 -2.04 26.83
N MET A 245 -4.51 -1.52 26.28
CA MET A 245 -3.26 -2.29 26.17
C MET A 245 -2.72 -2.70 27.54
N ASN A 246 -2.74 -1.78 28.51
CA ASN A 246 -2.29 -2.08 29.88
C ASN A 246 -3.20 -3.09 30.56
N TYR A 247 -4.51 -2.98 30.42
CA TYR A 247 -5.47 -3.96 30.92
C TYR A 247 -5.24 -5.34 30.30
N ILE A 248 -5.10 -5.44 28.96
CA ILE A 248 -4.81 -6.72 28.29
C ILE A 248 -3.48 -7.31 28.76
N ALA A 249 -2.45 -6.49 28.95
CA ALA A 249 -1.15 -6.95 29.47
C ALA A 249 -1.22 -7.52 30.89
N GLY A 250 -2.22 -7.12 31.65
CA GLY A 250 -2.48 -7.65 33.01
C GLY A 250 -3.22 -9.01 33.04
N LEU A 251 -3.87 -9.38 31.93
CA LEU A 251 -4.57 -10.66 31.79
C LEU A 251 -3.57 -11.81 31.57
N PRO A 252 -3.96 -13.07 31.93
CA PRO A 252 -3.13 -14.23 31.59
C PRO A 252 -3.04 -14.39 30.08
N ALA A 253 -1.82 -14.63 29.57
CA ALA A 253 -1.61 -14.84 28.13
C ALA A 253 -2.32 -16.13 27.67
N PRO A 254 -3.15 -16.11 26.62
CA PRO A 254 -3.70 -17.32 26.03
C PRO A 254 -2.58 -18.28 25.62
N ALA A 255 -2.72 -19.58 25.85
CA ALA A 255 -1.74 -20.59 25.41
C ALA A 255 -1.50 -20.56 23.89
N THR A 256 -2.50 -20.13 23.13
CA THR A 256 -2.44 -19.94 21.67
C THR A 256 -1.46 -18.84 21.22
N CYS A 257 -1.00 -17.96 22.11
CA CYS A 257 -0.03 -16.92 21.77
C CYS A 257 1.38 -17.47 21.48
N LEU A 258 1.70 -18.65 21.96
CA LEU A 258 3.00 -19.32 21.73
C LEU A 258 2.99 -20.24 20.50
N VAL A 259 1.82 -20.57 19.98
CA VAL A 259 1.66 -21.38 18.77
C VAL A 259 1.38 -20.45 17.61
N ASN A 260 1.94 -20.74 16.42
CA ASN A 260 1.59 -20.04 15.19
C ASN A 260 0.10 -20.26 14.86
N ALA A 261 -0.80 -19.56 15.56
CA ALA A 261 -2.25 -19.66 15.41
C ALA A 261 -2.74 -19.38 13.97
N MET A 262 -1.86 -18.89 13.12
CA MET A 262 -2.11 -18.69 11.67
C MET A 262 -2.21 -19.99 10.89
N ARG A 263 -1.62 -21.09 11.35
CA ARG A 263 -1.68 -22.39 10.67
C ARG A 263 -2.99 -23.15 10.95
N ASP A 264 -3.69 -22.80 12.02
CA ASP A 264 -4.99 -23.43 12.32
C ASP A 264 -6.07 -22.75 11.47
N ALA A 265 -6.23 -23.29 10.26
CA ALA A 265 -7.28 -22.91 9.32
C ALA A 265 -8.72 -23.12 9.84
N GLN A 266 -8.89 -23.63 11.07
CA GLN A 266 -10.16 -23.91 11.71
C GLN A 266 -10.69 -22.80 12.62
N MET A 267 -9.89 -21.80 12.98
CA MET A 267 -10.37 -20.69 13.82
C MET A 267 -11.27 -19.73 13.03
N LYS A 268 -12.39 -19.34 13.62
CA LYS A 268 -13.26 -18.30 13.06
C LYS A 268 -12.49 -16.99 12.92
N SER A 269 -12.76 -16.24 11.85
CA SER A 269 -12.05 -14.98 11.55
C SER A 269 -12.07 -13.96 12.69
N THR A 270 -13.20 -13.84 13.43
CA THR A 270 -13.35 -12.98 14.59
C THR A 270 -12.45 -13.38 15.74
N ASP A 271 -12.34 -14.68 16.01
CA ASP A 271 -11.52 -15.20 17.11
C ASP A 271 -10.03 -14.99 16.80
N ILE A 272 -9.64 -15.14 15.52
CA ILE A 272 -8.27 -14.86 15.08
C ILE A 272 -7.90 -13.39 15.34
N MET A 273 -8.77 -12.43 15.02
CA MET A 273 -8.48 -11.00 15.18
C MET A 273 -8.30 -10.62 16.68
N LEU A 274 -9.22 -11.07 17.52
CA LEU A 274 -9.16 -10.81 18.98
C LEU A 274 -7.95 -11.47 19.60
N THR A 275 -7.74 -12.77 19.35
CA THR A 275 -6.59 -13.52 19.88
C THR A 275 -5.29 -12.89 19.45
N ARG A 276 -5.15 -12.49 18.19
CA ARG A 276 -3.95 -11.81 17.68
C ARG A 276 -3.72 -10.46 18.34
N GLY A 277 -4.78 -9.67 18.59
CA GLY A 277 -4.66 -8.41 19.31
C GLY A 277 -4.11 -8.61 20.72
N VAL A 278 -4.66 -9.55 21.46
CA VAL A 278 -4.22 -9.93 22.81
C VAL A 278 -2.78 -10.45 22.77
N CYS A 279 -2.48 -11.38 21.86
CA CYS A 279 -1.13 -11.95 21.75
C CYS A 279 -0.08 -10.91 21.40
N THR A 280 -0.39 -9.89 20.56
CA THR A 280 0.55 -8.81 20.26
C THR A 280 1.01 -8.08 21.53
N VAL A 281 0.06 -7.73 22.42
CA VAL A 281 0.38 -7.01 23.67
C VAL A 281 1.29 -7.87 24.55
N HIS A 282 0.95 -9.15 24.71
CA HIS A 282 1.77 -10.07 25.52
C HIS A 282 3.15 -10.28 24.92
N GLN A 283 3.30 -10.46 23.63
CA GLN A 283 4.59 -10.66 22.96
C GLN A 283 5.50 -9.43 23.03
N ILE A 284 4.94 -8.22 22.98
CA ILE A 284 5.71 -6.98 23.21
C ILE A 284 6.28 -6.98 24.63
N ARG A 285 5.46 -7.36 25.63
CA ARG A 285 5.89 -7.45 27.02
C ARG A 285 6.95 -8.54 27.20
N ASP A 286 6.72 -9.73 26.66
CA ASP A 286 7.63 -10.88 26.79
C ASP A 286 8.99 -10.57 26.13
N PHE A 287 8.99 -9.91 24.97
CA PHE A 287 10.23 -9.42 24.34
C PHE A 287 10.99 -8.46 25.26
N SER A 288 10.30 -7.51 25.90
CA SER A 288 10.93 -6.56 26.83
C SER A 288 11.50 -7.23 28.07
N GLN A 289 11.01 -8.42 28.43
CA GLN A 289 11.45 -9.22 29.59
C GLN A 289 12.47 -10.32 29.19
N GLY A 290 12.88 -10.39 27.94
CA GLY A 290 13.80 -11.43 27.44
C GLY A 290 13.22 -12.85 27.44
N LYS A 291 11.88 -12.98 27.48
CA LYS A 291 11.19 -14.26 27.41
C LYS A 291 11.07 -14.79 26.01
N GLN A 292 10.60 -16.04 25.87
CA GLN A 292 10.32 -16.66 24.59
C GLN A 292 9.31 -15.81 23.78
N ILE A 293 9.65 -15.53 22.51
CA ILE A 293 8.88 -14.69 21.60
C ILE A 293 8.21 -15.53 20.51
N ALA A 294 7.15 -14.99 19.90
CA ALA A 294 6.47 -15.55 18.74
C ALA A 294 6.43 -14.50 17.61
N GLU A 295 5.50 -14.58 16.66
CA GLU A 295 5.47 -13.75 15.43
C GLU A 295 5.71 -12.24 15.64
N ASP A 296 5.06 -11.61 16.59
CA ASP A 296 5.19 -10.15 16.83
C ASP A 296 6.49 -9.83 17.57
N GLY A 297 6.91 -10.68 18.50
CA GLY A 297 8.21 -10.58 19.16
C GLY A 297 9.37 -10.75 18.18
N MET A 298 9.26 -11.67 17.21
CA MET A 298 10.25 -11.81 16.13
C MET A 298 10.39 -10.52 15.32
N ARG A 299 9.31 -9.75 15.10
CA ARG A 299 9.43 -8.46 14.41
C ARG A 299 10.25 -7.45 15.19
N LEU A 300 10.11 -7.41 16.51
CA LEU A 300 10.93 -6.55 17.38
C LEU A 300 12.40 -6.98 17.36
N GLU A 301 12.67 -8.28 17.34
CA GLU A 301 14.01 -8.82 17.18
C GLU A 301 14.63 -8.43 15.83
N ILE A 302 13.85 -8.55 14.74
CA ILE A 302 14.25 -8.10 13.40
C ILE A 302 14.59 -6.62 13.40
N TYR A 303 13.75 -5.78 14.00
CA TYR A 303 13.96 -4.33 14.03
C TYR A 303 15.23 -3.97 14.79
N LYS A 304 15.44 -4.57 15.98
CA LYS A 304 16.65 -4.35 16.79
C LYS A 304 17.90 -4.70 15.99
N ASN A 305 18.00 -5.91 15.47
CA ASN A 305 19.17 -6.37 14.74
C ASN A 305 19.40 -5.60 13.42
N THR A 306 18.30 -5.17 12.76
CA THR A 306 18.40 -4.33 11.55
C THR A 306 18.91 -2.93 11.88
N ILE A 307 18.51 -2.35 13.00
CA ILE A 307 19.04 -1.04 13.46
C ILE A 307 20.54 -1.15 13.73
N GLU A 308 21.00 -2.25 14.32
CA GLU A 308 22.44 -2.50 14.51
C GLU A 308 23.19 -2.59 13.18
N LEU A 309 22.65 -3.30 12.17
CA LEU A 309 23.22 -3.30 10.82
C LEU A 309 23.27 -1.89 10.20
N ILE A 310 22.21 -1.08 10.36
CA ILE A 310 22.21 0.31 9.89
C ILE A 310 23.34 1.11 10.55
N ALA A 311 23.56 0.92 11.86
CA ALA A 311 24.60 1.63 12.58
C ALA A 311 26.04 1.32 12.08
N GLU A 312 26.24 0.15 11.49
CA GLU A 312 27.53 -0.23 10.88
C GLU A 312 27.85 0.57 9.61
N LYS A 313 26.85 0.83 8.75
CA LYS A 313 27.00 1.59 7.48
C LYS A 313 25.84 2.59 7.27
N PRO A 314 25.73 3.66 8.08
CA PRO A 314 24.53 4.50 8.11
C PRO A 314 24.33 5.37 6.87
N TRP A 315 25.38 5.77 6.17
CA TRP A 315 25.30 6.76 5.09
C TRP A 315 24.89 6.16 3.74
N ALA A 316 25.62 5.16 3.27
CA ALA A 316 25.42 4.55 1.95
C ALA A 316 24.81 3.15 2.01
N GLY A 317 24.59 2.62 3.23
CA GLY A 317 24.06 1.30 3.45
C GLY A 317 25.04 0.16 3.11
N HIS A 318 24.53 -1.05 3.13
CA HIS A 318 25.31 -2.27 2.84
C HIS A 318 25.25 -2.69 1.37
N GLY A 319 24.49 -1.98 0.54
CA GLY A 319 24.23 -2.34 -0.85
C GLY A 319 22.93 -3.14 -1.04
N ILE A 320 22.46 -3.13 -2.28
CA ILE A 320 21.18 -3.69 -2.69
C ILE A 320 21.16 -5.21 -2.54
N GLY A 321 20.11 -5.74 -1.91
CA GLY A 321 19.92 -7.18 -1.68
C GLY A 321 20.72 -7.73 -0.52
N ASN A 322 21.51 -6.92 0.17
CA ASN A 322 22.40 -7.40 1.24
C ASN A 322 21.73 -7.49 2.61
N TRP A 323 20.53 -6.93 2.79
CA TRP A 323 19.85 -7.06 4.08
C TRP A 323 19.66 -8.53 4.48
N MET A 324 19.13 -9.36 3.59
CA MET A 324 18.80 -10.75 3.94
C MET A 324 20.03 -11.58 4.34
N PRO A 325 21.10 -11.67 3.55
CA PRO A 325 22.27 -12.47 3.94
C PRO A 325 22.96 -11.94 5.21
N LEU A 326 23.07 -10.63 5.38
CA LEU A 326 23.66 -10.03 6.59
C LEU A 326 22.79 -10.30 7.82
N TYR A 327 21.47 -10.13 7.68
CA TYR A 327 20.54 -10.39 8.77
C TYR A 327 20.59 -11.87 9.19
N GLN A 328 20.51 -12.80 8.24
CA GLN A 328 20.55 -14.24 8.53
C GLN A 328 21.86 -14.68 9.16
N ALA A 329 22.99 -14.10 8.75
CA ALA A 329 24.27 -14.36 9.39
C ALA A 329 24.29 -13.87 10.86
N LYS A 330 23.75 -12.68 11.12
CA LYS A 330 23.65 -12.09 12.47
C LYS A 330 22.65 -12.81 13.37
N ALA A 331 21.54 -13.25 12.83
CA ALA A 331 20.43 -13.88 13.52
C ALA A 331 20.43 -15.41 13.47
N LYS A 332 21.58 -16.04 13.15
CA LYS A 332 21.69 -17.49 12.89
C LYS A 332 21.09 -18.37 13.98
N ASP A 333 21.26 -17.98 15.23
CA ASP A 333 20.79 -18.74 16.41
C ASP A 333 19.53 -18.14 17.02
N MET A 334 18.86 -17.21 16.32
CA MET A 334 17.66 -16.51 16.76
C MET A 334 16.41 -17.07 16.09
N MET A 335 15.23 -16.87 16.71
CA MET A 335 13.96 -17.34 16.14
C MET A 335 13.63 -16.68 14.80
N SER A 336 14.06 -15.45 14.60
CA SER A 336 13.86 -14.70 13.37
C SER A 336 14.89 -14.97 12.28
N GLY A 337 15.86 -15.84 12.49
CA GLY A 337 16.99 -16.08 11.58
C GLY A 337 16.62 -16.56 10.17
N THR A 338 15.41 -17.07 9.97
CA THR A 338 14.90 -17.51 8.65
C THR A 338 14.14 -16.42 7.89
N MET A 339 14.06 -15.21 8.45
CA MET A 339 13.30 -14.11 7.82
C MET A 339 14.01 -13.58 6.58
N THR A 340 13.22 -13.28 5.56
CA THR A 340 13.70 -12.81 4.25
C THR A 340 13.47 -11.32 4.01
N THR A 341 12.85 -10.63 4.96
CA THR A 341 12.54 -9.19 4.87
C THR A 341 12.41 -8.59 6.28
N PRO A 342 12.81 -7.32 6.47
CA PRO A 342 12.65 -6.65 7.77
C PRO A 342 11.19 -6.30 8.09
N HIS A 343 10.23 -6.59 7.21
CA HIS A 343 8.83 -6.18 7.35
C HIS A 343 8.65 -4.68 7.64
N ASN A 344 9.57 -3.86 7.11
CA ASN A 344 9.58 -2.41 7.30
C ASN A 344 10.39 -1.77 6.15
N ASP A 345 9.73 -0.95 5.31
CA ASP A 345 10.40 -0.30 4.18
C ASP A 345 11.45 0.71 4.64
N TYR A 346 11.23 1.42 5.74
CA TYR A 346 12.19 2.42 6.25
C TYR A 346 13.51 1.75 6.65
N LEU A 347 13.41 0.63 7.38
CA LEU A 347 14.58 -0.14 7.80
C LEU A 347 15.29 -0.76 6.60
N LEU A 348 14.54 -1.29 5.62
CA LEU A 348 15.10 -1.87 4.42
C LEU A 348 15.90 -0.83 3.62
N TYR A 349 15.30 0.35 3.37
CA TYR A 349 15.95 1.44 2.64
C TYR A 349 17.19 1.94 3.39
N CYS A 350 17.11 2.10 4.72
CA CYS A 350 18.28 2.48 5.52
C CYS A 350 19.38 1.43 5.47
N THR A 351 19.07 0.15 5.56
CA THR A 351 20.09 -0.89 5.57
C THR A 351 20.78 -1.04 4.21
N GLU A 352 20.02 -1.02 3.12
CA GLU A 352 20.56 -1.27 1.79
C GLU A 352 21.07 -0.02 1.09
N LEU A 353 20.40 1.12 1.26
CA LEU A 353 20.71 2.37 0.58
C LEU A 353 21.20 3.47 1.52
N GLY A 354 21.28 3.20 2.82
CA GLY A 354 21.65 4.17 3.85
C GLY A 354 20.60 5.26 4.07
N ILE A 355 20.96 6.27 4.86
CA ILE A 355 20.10 7.41 5.18
C ILE A 355 19.68 8.18 3.91
N PHE A 356 20.56 8.25 2.90
CA PHE A 356 20.22 8.90 1.64
C PHE A 356 19.08 8.19 0.92
N GLY A 357 19.04 6.83 0.96
CA GLY A 357 17.93 6.03 0.44
C GLY A 357 16.61 6.33 1.12
N LEU A 358 16.63 6.37 2.44
CA LEU A 358 15.47 6.76 3.23
C LEU A 358 15.01 8.19 2.91
N LEU A 359 15.92 9.14 2.81
CA LEU A 359 15.56 10.54 2.50
C LEU A 359 14.91 10.68 1.14
N VAL A 360 15.35 9.93 0.12
CA VAL A 360 14.70 9.95 -1.20
C VAL A 360 13.33 9.28 -1.15
N LEU A 361 13.15 8.19 -0.42
CA LEU A 361 11.83 7.60 -0.20
C LEU A 361 10.88 8.58 0.48
N LEU A 362 11.32 9.23 1.54
CA LEU A 362 10.55 10.25 2.25
C LEU A 362 10.23 11.45 1.34
N TRP A 363 11.16 11.85 0.48
CA TRP A 363 10.92 12.91 -0.51
C TRP A 363 9.78 12.54 -1.47
N ILE A 364 9.74 11.29 -1.98
CA ILE A 364 8.64 10.81 -2.82
C ILE A 364 7.31 10.95 -2.07
N TRP A 365 7.22 10.47 -0.84
CA TRP A 365 5.98 10.51 -0.06
C TRP A 365 5.58 11.93 0.35
N CYS A 366 6.54 12.75 0.80
CA CYS A 366 6.28 14.16 1.09
C CYS A 366 5.80 14.91 -0.16
N LYS A 367 6.39 14.62 -1.34
CA LYS A 367 5.96 15.23 -2.60
C LYS A 367 4.53 14.85 -2.95
N GLN A 368 4.12 13.58 -2.74
CA GLN A 368 2.73 13.14 -2.90
C GLN A 368 1.78 13.94 -2.01
N LEU A 369 2.10 14.09 -0.73
CA LEU A 369 1.28 14.83 0.23
C LEU A 369 1.23 16.34 -0.08
N LEU A 370 2.35 16.92 -0.52
CA LEU A 370 2.40 18.33 -0.97
C LEU A 370 1.51 18.56 -2.20
N ILE A 371 1.58 17.68 -3.21
CA ILE A 371 0.70 17.73 -4.37
C ILE A 371 -0.75 17.60 -3.94
N ALA A 372 -1.07 16.65 -3.05
CA ALA A 372 -2.41 16.49 -2.52
C ALA A 372 -2.92 17.76 -1.82
N ARG A 373 -2.05 18.45 -1.06
CA ARG A 373 -2.39 19.72 -0.41
C ARG A 373 -2.64 20.84 -1.44
N GLN A 374 -1.85 20.93 -2.48
CA GLN A 374 -2.00 21.93 -3.54
C GLN A 374 -3.29 21.74 -4.37
N MET A 375 -3.73 20.49 -4.53
CA MET A 375 -4.95 20.14 -5.24
C MET A 375 -6.25 20.31 -4.43
N GLN A 376 -6.19 20.73 -3.17
CA GLN A 376 -7.34 20.77 -2.25
C GLN A 376 -8.46 21.76 -2.62
N SER A 377 -8.23 22.67 -3.56
CA SER A 377 -9.22 23.68 -3.95
C SER A 377 -10.08 23.21 -5.12
N GLY A 378 -11.41 23.23 -4.95
CA GLY A 378 -12.39 23.08 -6.01
C GLY A 378 -12.62 21.63 -6.50
N VAL A 379 -12.73 21.46 -7.82
CA VAL A 379 -13.13 20.22 -8.52
C VAL A 379 -12.18 19.03 -8.27
N HIS A 380 -10.98 19.29 -7.77
CA HIS A 380 -9.94 18.28 -7.56
C HIS A 380 -9.90 17.69 -6.15
N ASP A 381 -10.82 18.05 -5.24
CA ASP A 381 -10.78 17.60 -3.84
C ASP A 381 -10.82 16.06 -3.69
N GLU A 382 -11.60 15.34 -4.50
CA GLU A 382 -11.63 13.87 -4.48
C GLU A 382 -10.29 13.25 -4.85
N ARG A 383 -9.59 13.81 -5.86
CA ARG A 383 -8.26 13.34 -6.28
C ARG A 383 -7.20 13.69 -5.23
N ALA A 384 -7.28 14.88 -4.66
CA ALA A 384 -6.43 15.34 -3.57
C ALA A 384 -6.56 14.44 -2.33
N MET A 385 -7.80 14.06 -1.99
CA MET A 385 -8.04 13.14 -0.88
C MET A 385 -7.48 11.75 -1.19
N LEU A 386 -7.76 11.17 -2.36
CA LEU A 386 -7.21 9.88 -2.74
C LEU A 386 -5.68 9.86 -2.64
N LEU A 387 -5.02 10.92 -3.14
CA LEU A 387 -3.56 11.01 -3.06
C LEU A 387 -3.05 11.08 -1.62
N SER A 388 -3.78 11.76 -0.73
CA SER A 388 -3.46 11.77 0.70
C SER A 388 -3.66 10.41 1.35
N LEU A 389 -4.78 9.73 1.05
CA LEU A 389 -5.07 8.40 1.58
C LEU A 389 -4.03 7.37 1.12
N LEU A 390 -3.63 7.41 -0.16
CA LEU A 390 -2.57 6.55 -0.71
C LEU A 390 -1.22 6.83 -0.04
N GLY A 391 -0.84 8.11 0.08
CA GLY A 391 0.41 8.48 0.75
C GLY A 391 0.44 7.97 2.20
N MET A 392 -0.62 8.20 2.97
CA MET A 392 -0.71 7.68 4.35
C MET A 392 -0.72 6.15 4.41
N THR A 393 -1.42 5.49 3.48
CA THR A 393 -1.43 4.02 3.41
C THR A 393 -0.04 3.46 3.16
N MET A 394 0.73 4.08 2.24
CA MET A 394 2.09 3.64 1.94
C MET A 394 3.05 3.90 3.11
N MET A 395 2.97 5.08 3.73
CA MET A 395 3.80 5.43 4.90
C MET A 395 3.53 4.48 6.07
N VAL A 396 2.27 4.28 6.43
CA VAL A 396 1.90 3.41 7.56
C VAL A 396 2.10 1.94 7.21
N GLY A 397 1.69 1.52 6.02
CA GLY A 397 1.89 0.15 5.53
C GLY A 397 3.37 -0.23 5.52
N GLY A 398 4.24 0.70 5.09
CA GLY A 398 5.69 0.53 5.08
C GLY A 398 6.33 0.40 6.46
N MET A 399 5.67 0.85 7.54
CA MET A 399 6.16 0.63 8.92
C MET A 399 5.96 -0.82 9.40
N PHE A 400 4.94 -1.50 8.90
CA PHE A 400 4.56 -2.84 9.38
C PHE A 400 4.81 -3.95 8.36
N ASN A 401 5.09 -3.58 7.11
CA ASN A 401 5.43 -4.51 6.02
C ASN A 401 6.37 -3.80 5.04
N ALA A 402 7.22 -4.55 4.36
CA ALA A 402 8.00 -4.02 3.25
C ALA A 402 7.11 -3.98 1.98
N VAL A 403 6.15 -3.03 1.96
CA VAL A 403 5.12 -2.95 0.91
C VAL A 403 5.68 -2.57 -0.46
N LEU A 404 6.78 -1.83 -0.50
CA LEU A 404 7.45 -1.48 -1.76
C LEU A 404 8.38 -2.58 -2.26
N ARG A 405 8.93 -3.40 -1.35
CA ARG A 405 9.73 -4.56 -1.72
C ARG A 405 8.90 -5.64 -2.43
N ASP A 406 7.66 -5.83 -2.01
CA ASP A 406 6.77 -6.78 -2.66
C ASP A 406 6.23 -6.18 -3.97
N GLY A 407 6.65 -6.71 -5.10
CA GLY A 407 6.26 -6.22 -6.43
C GLY A 407 4.74 -6.16 -6.64
N VAL A 408 3.97 -6.99 -5.92
CA VAL A 408 2.50 -7.00 -6.00
C VAL A 408 1.91 -5.75 -5.35
N PHE A 409 2.35 -5.43 -4.14
CA PHE A 409 1.93 -4.19 -3.45
C PHE A 409 2.40 -2.97 -4.24
N GLY A 410 3.67 -2.95 -4.62
CA GLY A 410 4.24 -1.85 -5.37
C GLY A 410 3.44 -1.55 -6.64
N MET A 411 3.15 -2.56 -7.46
CA MET A 411 2.36 -2.39 -8.69
C MET A 411 0.92 -1.96 -8.40
N ALA A 412 0.28 -2.50 -7.36
CA ALA A 412 -1.06 -2.07 -6.95
C ALA A 412 -1.08 -0.58 -6.60
N PHE A 413 -0.09 -0.11 -5.83
CA PHE A 413 0.03 1.31 -5.51
C PHE A 413 0.33 2.18 -6.73
N MET A 414 1.16 1.73 -7.68
CA MET A 414 1.43 2.50 -8.91
C MET A 414 0.17 2.66 -9.77
N ILE A 415 -0.64 1.61 -9.90
CA ILE A 415 -1.94 1.68 -10.59
C ILE A 415 -2.87 2.69 -9.90
N LEU A 416 -2.97 2.64 -8.57
CA LEU A 416 -3.86 3.53 -7.82
C LEU A 416 -3.34 4.97 -7.78
N LEU A 417 -2.03 5.20 -7.70
CA LEU A 417 -1.40 6.53 -7.76
C LEU A 417 -1.60 7.21 -9.11
N ALA A 418 -1.73 6.44 -10.19
CA ALA A 418 -2.01 7.01 -11.51
C ALA A 418 -3.34 7.78 -11.53
N ILE A 419 -4.35 7.33 -10.79
CA ILE A 419 -5.69 7.96 -10.77
C ILE A 419 -5.61 9.43 -10.34
N PRO A 420 -5.05 9.79 -9.17
CA PRO A 420 -4.97 11.19 -8.75
C PRO A 420 -3.87 11.99 -9.45
N LEU A 421 -2.76 11.36 -9.87
CA LEU A 421 -1.57 12.06 -10.36
C LEU A 421 -1.58 12.33 -11.86
N ALA A 422 -2.30 11.53 -12.67
CA ALA A 422 -2.33 11.75 -14.12
C ALA A 422 -2.88 13.13 -14.47
N GLY A 423 -2.15 13.87 -15.31
CA GLY A 423 -2.48 15.22 -15.72
C GLY A 423 -2.16 16.31 -14.70
N VAL A 424 -1.57 15.98 -13.55
CA VAL A 424 -1.03 16.98 -12.63
C VAL A 424 0.30 17.49 -13.20
N LYS A 425 0.37 18.79 -13.42
CA LYS A 425 1.57 19.46 -13.95
C LYS A 425 2.39 20.07 -12.82
N LYS A 426 3.68 20.30 -13.08
CA LYS A 426 4.52 21.13 -12.20
C LYS A 426 3.88 22.52 -12.11
N LEU A 427 3.69 23.01 -10.89
CA LEU A 427 3.27 24.37 -10.62
C LEU A 427 4.48 25.28 -10.70
#